data_b2b84f9f4207c59631dfda405d1d1fd1
#
_entry.id   b2b84f9f4207c59631dfda405d1d1fd1
#
_cell.length_a   1.000
_cell.length_b   1.000
_cell.length_c   1.000
_cell.angle_alpha   90.00
_cell.angle_beta   90.00
_cell.angle_gamma   90.00
#
_symmetry.space_group_name_H-M   'P 1'
#
loop_
_entity.id
_entity.type
_entity.pdbx_description
1 polymer ?
#
loop_
_entity_poly.entity_id
_entity_poly.type
_entity_poly.pdbx_seq_one_letter_code
_entity_poly.pdbx_strand_id
1 'polypeptide(L)'
;ISVFIGGLITMWILMAGATVGTFTSFAELALSFNNSLGAAGSWFLGIGLFAAGFSSAITSPYAASLIGQSVFEVQNKWVLRSIWMTVLLIGFGFGISGVKPIPIILAVQALNGLILPFLTYILIILVNDSTLIASEDQHPRWYNGVLLIIFGITTLIGLTSLDKAWVSAFSLPS
;
A
#
# COMPACT_ATOMS: atom_id res chain seq x y z
N ILE A 1 16.91 -8.40 -3.71
CA ILE A 1 17.17 -7.65 -4.96
C ILE A 1 15.88 -6.97 -5.45
N SER A 2 14.75 -7.68 -5.62
CA SER A 2 13.49 -7.09 -6.12
C SER A 2 12.99 -5.91 -5.28
N VAL A 3 13.02 -6.03 -3.95
CA VAL A 3 12.59 -4.96 -3.03
C VAL A 3 13.49 -3.72 -3.16
N PHE A 4 14.80 -3.92 -3.31
CA PHE A 4 15.74 -2.82 -3.47
C PHE A 4 15.54 -2.07 -4.79
N ILE A 5 15.39 -2.81 -5.90
CA ILE A 5 15.11 -2.21 -7.22
C ILE A 5 13.76 -1.48 -7.19
N GLY A 6 12.71 -2.10 -6.64
CA GLY A 6 11.39 -1.46 -6.48
C GLY A 6 11.47 -0.19 -5.63
N GLY A 7 12.24 -0.20 -4.54
CA GLY A 7 12.47 0.96 -3.70
C GLY A 7 13.16 2.11 -4.44
N LEU A 8 14.19 1.81 -5.23
CA LEU A 8 14.87 2.80 -6.06
C LEU A 8 13.92 3.42 -7.10
N ILE A 9 13.15 2.59 -7.80
CA ILE A 9 12.16 3.07 -8.79
C ILE A 9 11.14 3.99 -8.11
N THR A 10 10.63 3.59 -6.95
CA THR A 10 9.68 4.41 -6.18
C THR A 10 10.29 5.75 -5.77
N MET A 11 11.54 5.75 -5.31
CA MET A 11 12.26 6.98 -4.96
C MET A 11 12.41 7.92 -6.16
N TRP A 12 12.75 7.40 -7.33
CA TRP A 12 12.84 8.17 -8.57
C TRP A 12 11.49 8.77 -8.98
N ILE A 13 10.41 7.99 -8.87
CA ILE A 13 9.04 8.46 -9.16
C ILE A 13 8.64 9.58 -8.19
N LEU A 14 8.96 9.46 -6.90
CA LEU A 14 8.69 10.51 -5.91
C LEU A 14 9.46 11.79 -6.20
N MET A 15 10.74 11.69 -6.58
CA MET A 15 11.55 12.85 -6.97
C MET A 15 10.98 13.53 -8.22
N ALA A 16 10.60 12.76 -9.25
CA ALA A 16 9.96 13.30 -10.44
C ALA A 16 8.60 13.91 -10.12
N GLY A 17 7.79 13.27 -9.27
CA GLY A 17 6.48 13.75 -8.85
C GLY A 17 6.54 15.07 -8.08
N ALA A 18 7.60 15.31 -7.30
CA ALA A 18 7.81 16.56 -6.58
C ALA A 18 7.93 17.78 -7.51
N THR A 19 8.32 17.58 -8.77
CA THR A 19 8.45 18.66 -9.77
C THR A 19 7.15 18.95 -10.53
N VAL A 20 6.19 18.01 -10.50
CA VAL A 20 4.93 18.11 -11.29
C VAL A 20 3.83 18.88 -10.55
N GLY A 21 3.96 19.05 -9.22
CA GLY A 21 2.96 19.71 -8.39
C GLY A 21 1.82 18.77 -7.94
N THR A 22 0.75 19.37 -7.42
CA THR A 22 -0.41 18.60 -6.93
C THR A 22 -1.40 18.34 -8.06
N PHE A 23 -1.88 17.12 -8.18
CA PHE A 23 -2.91 16.71 -9.14
C PHE A 23 -4.04 15.99 -8.39
N THR A 24 -5.27 16.18 -8.86
CA THR A 24 -6.48 15.60 -8.23
C THR A 24 -7.04 14.43 -9.03
N SER A 25 -6.57 14.25 -10.26
CA SER A 25 -7.02 13.18 -11.16
C SER A 25 -5.87 12.61 -11.98
N PHE A 26 -6.02 11.36 -12.41
CA PHE A 26 -5.06 10.75 -13.35
C PHE A 26 -5.05 11.43 -14.72
N ALA A 27 -6.14 12.09 -15.10
CA ALA A 27 -6.19 12.88 -16.34
C ALA A 27 -5.26 14.10 -16.28
N GLU A 28 -5.24 14.82 -15.15
CA GLU A 28 -4.31 15.93 -14.93
C GLU A 28 -2.85 15.46 -14.95
N LEU A 29 -2.59 14.31 -14.32
CA LEU A 29 -1.27 13.70 -14.34
C LEU A 29 -0.86 13.34 -15.77
N ALA A 30 -1.76 12.75 -16.57
CA ALA A 30 -1.51 12.41 -17.97
C ALA A 30 -1.20 13.66 -18.83
N LEU A 31 -1.88 14.77 -18.58
CA LEU A 31 -1.61 16.05 -19.24
C LEU A 31 -0.21 16.59 -18.88
N SER A 32 0.20 16.50 -17.62
CA SER A 32 1.54 16.88 -17.19
C SER A 32 2.63 16.05 -17.89
N PHE A 33 2.42 14.74 -18.02
CA PHE A 33 3.33 13.85 -18.74
C PHE A 33 3.35 14.18 -20.25
N ASN A 34 2.20 14.51 -20.82
CA ASN A 34 2.11 14.91 -22.22
C ASN A 34 2.88 16.21 -22.49
N ASN A 35 2.81 17.17 -21.57
CA ASN A 35 3.53 18.43 -21.69
C ASN A 35 5.06 18.25 -21.58
N SER A 36 5.50 17.27 -20.78
CA SER A 36 6.94 17.02 -20.54
C SER A 36 7.58 16.09 -21.57
N LEU A 37 6.86 15.06 -22.02
CA LEU A 37 7.38 13.96 -22.85
C LEU A 37 6.64 13.85 -24.21
N GLY A 38 5.72 14.75 -24.51
CA GLY A 38 4.84 14.66 -25.67
C GLY A 38 3.80 13.55 -25.56
N ALA A 39 3.12 13.22 -26.64
CA ALA A 39 2.05 12.22 -26.69
C ALA A 39 2.48 10.83 -26.16
N ALA A 40 3.75 10.49 -26.27
CA ALA A 40 4.29 9.24 -25.72
C ALA A 40 4.17 9.16 -24.19
N GLY A 41 4.29 10.29 -23.46
CA GLY A 41 4.18 10.34 -22.01
C GLY A 41 2.84 9.84 -21.49
N SER A 42 1.74 10.27 -22.10
CA SER A 42 0.38 9.83 -21.73
C SER A 42 0.17 8.33 -22.00
N TRP A 43 0.70 7.82 -23.11
CA TRP A 43 0.62 6.39 -23.44
C TRP A 43 1.39 5.52 -22.43
N PHE A 44 2.63 5.90 -22.09
CA PHE A 44 3.43 5.18 -21.10
C PHE A 44 2.75 5.19 -19.73
N LEU A 45 2.19 6.33 -19.31
CA LEU A 45 1.44 6.43 -18.06
C LEU A 45 0.21 5.50 -18.09
N GLY A 46 -0.57 5.53 -19.19
CA GLY A 46 -1.77 4.71 -19.35
C GLY A 46 -1.45 3.21 -19.29
N ILE A 47 -0.44 2.76 -20.00
CA ILE A 47 0.01 1.35 -19.98
C ILE A 47 0.50 0.97 -18.57
N GLY A 48 1.27 1.83 -17.92
CA GLY A 48 1.77 1.59 -16.56
C GLY A 48 0.64 1.48 -15.54
N LEU A 49 -0.34 2.39 -15.58
CA LEU A 49 -1.52 2.35 -14.71
C LEU A 49 -2.38 1.10 -14.98
N PHE A 50 -2.57 0.76 -16.26
CA PHE A 50 -3.29 -0.46 -16.63
C PHE A 50 -2.58 -1.72 -16.09
N ALA A 51 -1.27 -1.84 -16.31
CA ALA A 51 -0.49 -2.99 -15.85
C ALA A 51 -0.52 -3.11 -14.32
N ALA A 52 -0.36 -2.00 -13.59
CA ALA A 52 -0.43 -1.97 -12.14
C ALA A 52 -1.82 -2.35 -11.62
N GLY A 53 -2.88 -1.76 -12.21
CA GLY A 53 -4.26 -2.07 -11.87
C GLY A 53 -4.63 -3.52 -12.14
N PHE A 54 -4.24 -4.05 -13.30
CA PHE A 54 -4.48 -5.44 -13.68
C PHE A 54 -3.78 -6.42 -12.73
N SER A 55 -2.50 -6.18 -12.43
CA SER A 55 -1.76 -6.98 -11.44
C SER A 55 -2.43 -6.96 -10.07
N SER A 56 -2.83 -5.80 -9.59
CA SER A 56 -3.50 -5.65 -8.28
C SER A 56 -4.88 -6.30 -8.27
N ALA A 57 -5.63 -6.24 -9.36
CA ALA A 57 -6.95 -6.88 -9.48
C ALA A 57 -6.89 -8.41 -9.35
N ILE A 58 -5.75 -9.02 -9.65
CA ILE A 58 -5.53 -10.46 -9.47
C ILE A 58 -4.96 -10.76 -8.09
N THR A 59 -3.91 -10.04 -7.69
CA THR A 59 -3.15 -10.36 -6.48
C THR A 59 -3.89 -10.02 -5.20
N SER A 60 -4.65 -8.92 -5.14
CA SER A 60 -5.35 -8.51 -3.93
C SER A 60 -6.46 -9.48 -3.51
N PRO A 61 -7.38 -9.92 -4.39
CA PRO A 61 -8.38 -10.93 -4.05
C PRO A 61 -7.75 -12.27 -3.68
N TYR A 62 -6.67 -12.65 -4.36
CA TYR A 62 -5.93 -13.89 -4.05
C TYR A 62 -5.31 -13.81 -2.65
N ALA A 63 -4.62 -12.72 -2.32
CA ALA A 63 -4.06 -12.51 -0.99
C ALA A 63 -5.14 -12.52 0.09
N ALA A 64 -6.29 -11.87 -0.14
CA ALA A 64 -7.42 -11.89 0.78
C ALA A 64 -7.95 -13.32 1.03
N SER A 65 -7.99 -14.16 -0.02
CA SER A 65 -8.41 -15.56 0.14
C SER A 65 -7.40 -16.38 0.95
N LEU A 66 -6.10 -16.16 0.77
CA LEU A 66 -5.04 -16.82 1.56
C LEU A 66 -5.09 -16.41 3.03
N ILE A 67 -5.27 -15.11 3.31
CA ILE A 67 -5.44 -14.61 4.67
C ILE A 67 -6.69 -15.21 5.30
N GLY A 68 -7.81 -15.22 4.57
CA GLY A 68 -9.05 -15.86 5.04
C GLY A 68 -8.86 -17.34 5.35
N GLN A 69 -8.11 -18.06 4.52
CA GLN A 69 -7.77 -19.45 4.77
C GLN A 69 -6.99 -19.64 6.07
N SER A 70 -5.99 -18.79 6.30
CA SER A 70 -5.12 -18.88 7.47
C SER A 70 -5.84 -18.48 8.77
N VAL A 71 -6.61 -17.39 8.73
CA VAL A 71 -7.27 -16.82 9.92
C VAL A 71 -8.47 -17.65 10.37
N PHE A 72 -9.26 -18.14 9.41
CA PHE A 72 -10.48 -18.90 9.70
C PHE A 72 -10.30 -20.42 9.62
N GLU A 73 -9.07 -20.89 9.36
CA GLU A 73 -8.73 -22.32 9.19
C GLU A 73 -9.63 -23.04 8.16
N VAL A 74 -10.17 -22.29 7.20
CA VAL A 74 -11.12 -22.80 6.21
C VAL A 74 -10.38 -23.45 5.05
N GLN A 75 -10.57 -24.75 4.88
CA GLN A 75 -10.03 -25.51 3.73
C GLN A 75 -11.02 -25.67 2.59
N ASN A 76 -12.27 -25.21 2.77
CA ASN A 76 -13.31 -25.34 1.75
C ASN A 76 -13.06 -24.39 0.57
N LYS A 77 -12.77 -24.98 -0.60
CA LYS A 77 -12.48 -24.24 -1.85
C LYS A 77 -13.61 -23.28 -2.26
N TRP A 78 -14.86 -23.58 -1.92
CA TRP A 78 -15.99 -22.72 -2.25
C TRP A 78 -15.98 -21.44 -1.39
N VAL A 79 -15.64 -21.54 -0.12
CA VAL A 79 -15.53 -20.37 0.77
C VAL A 79 -14.37 -19.47 0.31
N LEU A 80 -13.23 -20.05 -0.03
CA LEU A 80 -12.08 -19.28 -0.53
C LEU A 80 -12.42 -18.58 -1.85
N ARG A 81 -13.13 -19.25 -2.75
CA ARG A 81 -13.60 -18.65 -3.99
C ARG A 81 -14.61 -17.52 -3.72
N SER A 82 -15.48 -17.68 -2.74
CA SER A 82 -16.42 -16.61 -2.36
C SER A 82 -15.70 -15.39 -1.82
N ILE A 83 -14.67 -15.54 -0.98
CA ILE A 83 -13.85 -14.43 -0.49
C ILE A 83 -13.20 -13.71 -1.68
N TRP A 84 -12.55 -14.45 -2.57
CA TRP A 84 -11.91 -13.91 -3.75
C TRP A 84 -12.89 -13.13 -4.64
N MET A 85 -14.06 -13.72 -4.92
CA MET A 85 -15.10 -13.09 -5.74
C MET A 85 -15.68 -11.84 -5.08
N THR A 86 -15.90 -11.87 -3.77
CA THR A 86 -16.42 -10.71 -3.03
C THR A 86 -15.48 -9.53 -3.12
N VAL A 87 -14.18 -9.73 -2.89
CA VAL A 87 -13.18 -8.67 -2.99
C VAL A 87 -13.12 -8.11 -4.41
N LEU A 88 -13.15 -8.99 -5.42
CA LEU A 88 -13.15 -8.58 -6.83
C LEU A 88 -14.38 -7.75 -7.18
N LEU A 89 -15.58 -8.20 -6.77
CA LEU A 89 -16.84 -7.51 -7.04
C LEU A 89 -16.94 -6.16 -6.34
N ILE A 90 -16.45 -6.05 -5.10
CA ILE A 90 -16.36 -4.78 -4.39
C ILE A 90 -15.44 -3.82 -5.15
N GLY A 91 -14.24 -4.27 -5.55
CA GLY A 91 -13.30 -3.46 -6.33
C GLY A 91 -13.89 -3.02 -7.67
N PHE A 92 -14.58 -3.92 -8.37
CA PHE A 92 -15.27 -3.61 -9.62
C PHE A 92 -16.40 -2.59 -9.41
N GLY A 93 -17.21 -2.76 -8.35
CA GLY A 93 -18.26 -1.82 -7.97
C GLY A 93 -17.72 -0.41 -7.74
N PHE A 94 -16.60 -0.28 -7.02
CA PHE A 94 -15.92 1.00 -6.86
C PHE A 94 -15.42 1.56 -8.19
N GLY A 95 -14.90 0.71 -9.09
CA GLY A 95 -14.41 1.12 -10.40
C GLY A 95 -15.48 1.75 -11.29
N ILE A 96 -16.71 1.21 -11.26
CA ILE A 96 -17.84 1.72 -12.08
C ILE A 96 -18.64 2.83 -11.39
N SER A 97 -18.46 3.03 -10.07
CA SER A 97 -19.23 4.04 -9.30
C SER A 97 -18.85 5.49 -9.64
N GLY A 98 -17.82 5.72 -10.44
CA GLY A 98 -17.32 7.05 -10.77
C GLY A 98 -16.64 7.80 -9.63
N VAL A 99 -16.40 7.13 -8.50
CA VAL A 99 -15.68 7.71 -7.36
C VAL A 99 -14.23 7.98 -7.76
N LYS A 100 -13.74 9.16 -7.45
CA LYS A 100 -12.35 9.54 -7.77
C LYS A 100 -11.38 8.63 -7.00
N PRO A 101 -10.46 7.92 -7.67
CA PRO A 101 -9.59 6.93 -7.02
C PRO A 101 -8.57 7.56 -6.08
N ILE A 102 -8.09 8.77 -6.35
CA ILE A 102 -7.03 9.43 -5.57
C ILE A 102 -7.42 9.62 -4.10
N PRO A 103 -8.59 10.18 -3.73
CA PRO A 103 -9.02 10.28 -2.34
C PRO A 103 -9.10 8.93 -1.63
N ILE A 104 -9.57 7.88 -2.30
CA ILE A 104 -9.63 6.53 -1.74
C ILE A 104 -8.22 6.00 -1.44
N ILE A 105 -7.30 6.17 -2.40
CA ILE A 105 -5.90 5.76 -2.23
C ILE A 105 -5.30 6.49 -1.02
N LEU A 106 -5.51 7.78 -0.88
CA LEU A 106 -5.01 8.56 0.26
C LEU A 106 -5.60 8.08 1.59
N ALA A 107 -6.91 7.79 1.65
CA ALA A 107 -7.55 7.25 2.84
C ALA A 107 -6.97 5.87 3.23
N VAL A 108 -6.78 4.97 2.25
CA VAL A 108 -6.15 3.66 2.48
C VAL A 108 -4.70 3.80 2.93
N GLN A 109 -3.94 4.74 2.37
CA GLN A 109 -2.57 5.01 2.80
C GLN A 109 -2.50 5.55 4.23
N ALA A 110 -3.46 6.39 4.64
CA ALA A 110 -3.56 6.85 6.03
C ALA A 110 -3.82 5.68 6.99
N LEU A 111 -4.73 4.77 6.64
CA LEU A 111 -4.98 3.55 7.40
C LEU A 111 -3.74 2.65 7.49
N ASN A 112 -3.04 2.45 6.38
CA ASN A 112 -1.79 1.70 6.36
C ASN A 112 -0.73 2.34 7.27
N GLY A 113 -0.64 3.67 7.26
CA GLY A 113 0.26 4.42 8.14
C GLY A 113 -0.02 4.17 9.63
N LEU A 114 -1.27 3.91 10.01
CA LEU A 114 -1.67 3.54 11.36
C LEU A 114 -1.36 2.08 11.72
N ILE A 115 -1.57 1.19 10.78
CA ILE A 115 -1.42 -0.26 10.99
C ILE A 115 0.07 -0.65 11.04
N LEU A 116 0.93 0.03 10.27
CA LEU A 116 2.36 -0.32 10.17
C LEU A 116 3.11 -0.31 11.52
N PRO A 117 2.98 0.71 12.40
CA PRO A 117 3.62 0.68 13.71
C PRO A 117 3.15 -0.50 14.55
N PHE A 118 1.85 -0.79 14.53
CA PHE A 118 1.27 -1.91 15.25
C PHE A 118 1.82 -3.25 14.78
N LEU A 119 1.90 -3.46 13.47
CA LEU A 119 2.50 -4.67 12.88
C LEU A 119 3.98 -4.78 13.23
N THR A 120 4.74 -3.67 13.17
CA THR A 120 6.16 -3.66 13.54
C THR A 120 6.35 -3.99 15.02
N TYR A 121 5.49 -3.48 15.89
CA TYR A 121 5.50 -3.81 17.32
C TYR A 121 5.25 -5.31 17.57
N ILE A 122 4.22 -5.88 16.93
CA ILE A 122 3.95 -7.32 16.99
C ILE A 122 5.16 -8.12 16.48
N LEU A 123 5.77 -7.69 15.39
CA LEU A 123 6.95 -8.34 14.83
C LEU A 123 8.12 -8.36 15.83
N ILE A 124 8.35 -7.25 16.53
CA ILE A 124 9.38 -7.17 17.59
C ILE A 124 9.10 -8.20 18.69
N ILE A 125 7.84 -8.33 19.12
CA ILE A 125 7.47 -9.32 20.14
C ILE A 125 7.73 -10.73 19.62
N LEU A 126 7.23 -11.06 18.43
CA LEU A 126 7.34 -12.41 17.86
C LEU A 126 8.79 -12.84 17.65
N VAL A 127 9.63 -11.94 17.15
CA VAL A 127 11.06 -12.22 16.89
C VAL A 127 11.86 -12.43 18.18
N ASN A 128 11.42 -11.83 19.29
CA ASN A 128 12.09 -11.97 20.60
C ASN A 128 11.46 -13.07 21.47
N ASP A 129 10.41 -13.73 21.02
CA ASP A 129 9.78 -14.82 21.77
C ASP A 129 10.57 -16.13 21.55
N SER A 130 11.26 -16.57 22.59
CA SER A 130 12.06 -17.79 22.59
C SER A 130 11.21 -19.07 22.48
N THR A 131 9.90 -18.98 22.65
CA THR A 131 9.00 -20.14 22.49
C THR A 131 8.63 -20.40 21.03
N LEU A 132 8.68 -19.33 20.18
CA LEU A 132 8.34 -19.39 18.78
C LEU A 132 9.56 -19.59 17.88
N ILE A 133 10.72 -19.07 18.30
CA ILE A 133 11.97 -19.16 17.53
C ILE A 133 12.93 -20.12 18.25
N ALA A 134 13.34 -21.17 17.54
CA ALA A 134 14.31 -22.12 18.07
C ALA A 134 15.62 -21.41 18.44
N SER A 135 16.29 -21.87 19.49
CA SER A 135 17.53 -21.27 20.00
C SER A 135 18.66 -21.18 18.96
N GLU A 136 18.63 -22.04 17.94
CA GLU A 136 19.58 -22.05 16.83
C GLU A 136 19.34 -20.90 15.82
N ASP A 137 18.11 -20.38 15.74
CA ASP A 137 17.69 -19.31 14.81
C ASP A 137 17.57 -17.93 15.49
N GLN A 138 18.09 -17.80 16.73
CA GLN A 138 18.04 -16.52 17.44
C GLN A 138 18.85 -15.46 16.70
N HIS A 139 18.19 -14.35 16.42
CA HIS A 139 18.79 -13.24 15.69
C HIS A 139 19.80 -12.47 16.55
N PRO A 140 20.90 -11.97 15.96
CA PRO A 140 21.87 -11.15 16.65
C PRO A 140 21.23 -9.86 17.19
N ARG A 141 21.72 -9.35 18.32
CA ARG A 141 21.18 -8.17 19.02
C ARG A 141 21.04 -6.91 18.14
N TRP A 142 21.88 -6.76 17.12
CA TRP A 142 21.79 -5.63 16.19
C TRP A 142 20.48 -5.64 15.39
N TYR A 143 19.88 -6.79 15.17
CA TYR A 143 18.60 -6.94 14.47
C TYR A 143 17.46 -6.22 15.22
N ASN A 144 17.45 -6.33 16.56
CA ASN A 144 16.50 -5.59 17.40
C ASN A 144 16.68 -4.07 17.29
N GLY A 145 17.92 -3.61 17.12
CA GLY A 145 18.21 -2.20 16.84
C GLY A 145 17.59 -1.72 15.55
N VAL A 146 17.70 -2.52 14.47
CA VAL A 146 17.07 -2.22 13.19
C VAL A 146 15.55 -2.21 13.32
N LEU A 147 14.95 -3.18 13.99
CA LEU A 147 13.50 -3.23 14.21
C LEU A 147 12.99 -2.04 15.00
N LEU A 148 13.71 -1.56 16.01
CA LEU A 148 13.37 -0.36 16.78
C LEU A 148 13.45 0.92 15.92
N ILE A 149 14.44 1.01 15.04
CA ILE A 149 14.53 2.13 14.09
C ILE A 149 13.34 2.11 13.14
N ILE A 150 13.00 0.94 12.57
CA ILE A 150 11.83 0.78 11.70
C ILE A 150 10.55 1.14 12.45
N PHE A 151 10.39 0.69 13.70
CA PHE A 151 9.25 1.05 14.55
C PHE A 151 9.14 2.56 14.77
N GLY A 152 10.25 3.23 15.06
CA GLY A 152 10.30 4.69 15.19
C GLY A 152 9.89 5.42 13.93
N ILE A 153 10.43 5.01 12.77
CA ILE A 153 10.10 5.59 11.47
C ILE A 153 8.63 5.36 11.12
N THR A 154 8.12 4.14 11.27
CA THR A 154 6.71 3.82 10.98
C THR A 154 5.76 4.56 11.89
N THR A 155 6.12 4.76 13.17
CA THR A 155 5.34 5.54 14.12
C THR A 155 5.28 7.01 13.72
N LEU A 156 6.40 7.60 13.33
CA LEU A 156 6.44 8.98 12.82
C LEU A 156 5.58 9.15 11.57
N ILE A 157 5.67 8.21 10.62
CA ILE A 157 4.84 8.22 9.41
C ILE A 157 3.35 8.07 9.78
N GLY A 158 3.02 7.18 10.71
CA GLY A 158 1.65 7.00 11.20
C GLY A 158 1.07 8.27 11.80
N LEU A 159 1.81 8.93 12.67
CA LEU A 159 1.38 10.18 13.32
C LEU A 159 1.19 11.31 12.30
N THR A 160 2.12 11.50 11.37
CA THR A 160 1.99 12.52 10.31
C THR A 160 0.83 12.22 9.34
N SER A 161 0.52 10.96 9.11
CA SER A 161 -0.62 10.54 8.28
C SER A 161 -1.96 10.83 8.98
N LEU A 162 -2.03 10.65 10.30
CA LEU A 162 -3.18 11.03 11.12
C LEU A 162 -3.42 12.54 11.10
N ASP A 163 -2.37 13.31 11.31
CA ASP A 163 -2.46 14.77 11.32
C ASP A 163 -3.00 15.30 9.98
N LYS A 164 -2.47 14.79 8.86
CA LYS A 164 -2.96 15.13 7.52
C LYS A 164 -4.41 14.69 7.28
N ALA A 165 -4.78 13.49 7.73
CA ALA A 165 -6.15 12.99 7.61
C ALA A 165 -7.12 13.84 8.47
N TRP A 166 -6.72 14.24 9.67
CA TRP A 166 -7.48 15.11 10.55
C TRP A 166 -7.70 16.48 9.92
N VAL A 167 -6.64 17.12 9.46
CA VAL A 167 -6.71 18.43 8.79
C VAL A 167 -7.61 18.35 7.57
N SER A 168 -7.48 17.31 6.73
CA SER A 168 -8.32 17.16 5.52
C SER A 168 -9.79 16.88 5.84
N ALA A 169 -10.10 16.24 6.97
CA ALA A 169 -11.47 15.95 7.37
C ALA A 169 -12.19 17.14 8.01
N PHE A 170 -11.44 18.03 8.69
CA PHE A 170 -12.01 19.17 9.42
C PHE A 170 -11.77 20.52 8.74
N SER A 171 -10.87 20.63 7.77
CA SER A 171 -10.77 21.79 6.88
C SER A 171 -11.84 21.69 5.78
N LEU A 172 -13.11 21.86 6.16
CA LEU A 172 -14.19 22.09 5.20
C LEU A 172 -13.92 23.41 4.46
N PRO A 173 -14.08 23.45 3.13
CA PRO A 173 -13.95 24.71 2.42
C PRO A 173 -15.05 25.65 2.90
N SER A 174 -14.64 26.79 3.46
CA SER A 174 -15.47 27.97 3.66
C SER A 174 -15.81 28.60 2.32
#